data_3deaff8a432e4b22732835fb8f3b8759
#
_entry.id   3deaff8a432e4b22732835fb8f3b8759
#
_cell.length_a   1.000
_cell.length_b   1.000
_cell.length_c   1.000
_cell.angle_alpha   90.00
_cell.angle_beta   90.00
_cell.angle_gamma   90.00
#
_symmetry.space_group_name_H-M   'P 1'
#
loop_
_entity.id
_entity.type
_entity.pdbx_description
1 polymer ?
#
loop_
_entity_poly.entity_id
_entity_poly.type
_entity_poly.pdbx_seq_one_letter_code
_entity_poly.pdbx_strand_id
1 'polypeptide(L)'
;MKQLEKLNQEEIERYARHIVLRGIGGPGQQKLKSARVLVIGAGALGSPLIQYLAAAGVGTIGVVDDDTVALSNLQRQVIHSTADVGRLKLDSARDAVGRLNPHVSFVSHVLRLDADNARALVRDYDLVADGSDNFETRYAVSDACFFEGKPLVTAAVGVFDGSLTTLRPFERGEDGKPNPTYRCLFPEPPPAGTVPTCSEAGVLGALTGTMGAMMAMEVVRQIVGFGDALIGRLLLVDAWSMRFETMQYEWDPANPLNGEKAGPV
;
A
#
# COMPACT_ATOMS: atom_id res chain seq x y z
N MET A 1 21.75 2.49 -12.15
CA MET A 1 20.56 3.35 -12.16
C MET A 1 19.57 2.77 -13.17
N LYS A 2 18.31 2.55 -12.75
CA LYS A 2 17.23 2.09 -13.65
C LYS A 2 17.02 3.18 -14.73
N GLN A 3 16.98 2.81 -16.00
CA GLN A 3 16.72 3.78 -17.07
C GLN A 3 15.25 4.19 -16.99
N LEU A 4 14.96 5.49 -16.84
CA LEU A 4 13.60 6.01 -16.78
C LEU A 4 12.93 5.97 -18.15
N GLU A 5 11.70 5.50 -18.20
CA GLU A 5 10.89 5.47 -19.40
C GLU A 5 10.43 6.87 -19.81
N LYS A 6 10.51 7.16 -21.11
CA LYS A 6 10.03 8.45 -21.64
C LYS A 6 8.50 8.46 -21.74
N LEU A 7 7.92 9.62 -21.46
CA LEU A 7 6.48 9.85 -21.68
C LEU A 7 6.22 10.08 -23.17
N ASN A 8 5.14 9.50 -23.69
CA ASN A 8 4.61 9.84 -24.99
C ASN A 8 3.70 11.09 -24.93
N GLN A 9 3.19 11.56 -26.07
CA GLN A 9 2.39 12.78 -26.13
C GLN A 9 1.07 12.66 -25.36
N GLU A 10 0.38 11.52 -25.43
CA GLU A 10 -0.86 11.28 -24.69
C GLU A 10 -0.61 11.25 -23.17
N GLU A 11 0.48 10.63 -22.74
CA GLU A 11 0.87 10.60 -21.33
C GLU A 11 1.23 12.00 -20.80
N ILE A 12 1.89 12.83 -21.62
CA ILE A 12 2.19 14.23 -21.25
C ILE A 12 0.87 15.01 -21.04
N GLU A 13 -0.11 14.83 -21.91
CA GLU A 13 -1.43 15.47 -21.76
C GLU A 13 -2.17 14.92 -20.53
N ARG A 14 -2.22 13.59 -20.35
CA ARG A 14 -2.87 12.91 -19.25
C ARG A 14 -2.33 13.35 -17.89
N TYR A 15 -1.01 13.45 -17.77
CA TYR A 15 -0.34 13.78 -16.51
C TYR A 15 0.06 15.25 -16.40
N ALA A 16 -0.46 16.12 -17.25
CA ALA A 16 -0.09 17.55 -17.27
C ALA A 16 -0.22 18.22 -15.90
N ARG A 17 -1.23 17.85 -15.09
CA ARG A 17 -1.43 18.39 -13.74
C ARG A 17 -0.39 17.93 -12.74
N HIS A 18 0.20 16.75 -12.90
CA HIS A 18 1.36 16.29 -12.12
C HIS A 18 2.65 16.96 -12.60
N ILE A 19 2.84 17.09 -13.90
CA ILE A 19 4.06 17.63 -14.51
C ILE A 19 4.29 19.09 -14.10
N VAL A 20 3.24 19.87 -13.86
CA VAL A 20 3.36 21.26 -13.40
C VAL A 20 3.60 21.40 -11.89
N LEU A 21 3.45 20.34 -11.11
CA LEU A 21 3.72 20.36 -9.66
C LEU A 21 5.22 20.40 -9.40
N ARG A 22 5.67 21.41 -8.63
CA ARG A 22 7.10 21.63 -8.32
C ARG A 22 7.79 20.41 -7.70
N GLY A 23 7.06 19.59 -6.91
CA GLY A 23 7.60 18.39 -6.26
C GLY A 23 7.63 17.14 -7.15
N ILE A 24 6.92 17.14 -8.29
CA ILE A 24 6.82 15.98 -9.21
C ILE A 24 7.58 16.30 -10.51
N GLY A 25 7.08 17.22 -11.31
CA GLY A 25 7.66 17.57 -12.60
C GLY A 25 7.66 16.42 -13.62
N GLY A 26 8.26 16.65 -14.78
CA GLY A 26 8.48 15.60 -15.78
C GLY A 26 9.33 14.43 -15.26
N PRO A 27 10.46 14.69 -14.56
CA PRO A 27 11.27 13.60 -13.99
C PRO A 27 10.53 12.74 -12.97
N GLY A 28 9.71 13.32 -12.10
CA GLY A 28 8.88 12.56 -11.14
C GLY A 28 7.85 11.70 -11.85
N GLN A 29 7.20 12.22 -12.91
CA GLN A 29 6.26 11.44 -13.71
C GLN A 29 6.92 10.27 -14.44
N GLN A 30 8.16 10.44 -14.92
CA GLN A 30 8.95 9.35 -15.50
C GLN A 30 9.31 8.28 -14.44
N LYS A 31 9.59 8.68 -13.19
CA LYS A 31 9.78 7.73 -12.08
C LYS A 31 8.51 6.92 -11.83
N LEU A 32 7.34 7.57 -11.80
CA LEU A 32 6.05 6.88 -11.65
C LEU A 32 5.82 5.87 -12.77
N LYS A 33 6.01 6.26 -14.01
CA LYS A 33 5.89 5.37 -15.18
C LYS A 33 6.83 4.16 -15.11
N SER A 34 8.04 4.35 -14.60
CA SER A 34 9.04 3.28 -14.49
C SER A 34 8.88 2.40 -13.24
N ALA A 35 7.99 2.78 -12.32
CA ALA A 35 7.82 2.09 -11.05
C ALA A 35 6.94 0.84 -11.19
N ARG A 36 7.26 -0.15 -10.34
CA ARG A 36 6.50 -1.39 -10.14
C ARG A 36 6.03 -1.43 -8.70
N VAL A 37 4.73 -1.31 -8.46
CA VAL A 37 4.13 -1.32 -7.12
C VAL A 37 3.33 -2.59 -6.92
N LEU A 38 3.56 -3.30 -5.81
CA LEU A 38 2.73 -4.41 -5.38
C LEU A 38 1.68 -3.91 -4.39
N VAL A 39 0.42 -4.15 -4.67
CA VAL A 39 -0.71 -3.85 -3.77
C VAL A 39 -1.23 -5.16 -3.19
N ILE A 40 -1.31 -5.25 -1.87
CA ILE A 40 -1.88 -6.40 -1.17
C ILE A 40 -3.34 -6.09 -0.85
N GLY A 41 -4.23 -6.84 -1.49
CA GLY A 41 -5.68 -6.70 -1.39
C GLY A 41 -6.30 -5.73 -2.41
N ALA A 42 -7.33 -6.17 -3.11
CA ALA A 42 -8.24 -5.35 -3.93
C ALA A 42 -9.53 -5.00 -3.16
N GLY A 43 -9.43 -4.96 -1.83
CA GLY A 43 -10.51 -4.71 -0.91
C GLY A 43 -10.80 -3.21 -0.69
N ALA A 44 -11.19 -2.86 0.55
CA ALA A 44 -11.65 -1.52 0.91
C ALA A 44 -10.55 -0.44 0.80
N LEU A 45 -9.34 -0.73 1.27
CA LEU A 45 -8.17 0.15 1.14
C LEU A 45 -7.56 0.06 -0.26
N GLY A 46 -7.46 -1.16 -0.81
CA GLY A 46 -6.89 -1.40 -2.13
C GLY A 46 -7.67 -0.75 -3.27
N SER A 47 -9.00 -0.68 -3.18
CA SER A 47 -9.85 -0.08 -4.23
C SER A 47 -9.44 1.36 -4.58
N PRO A 48 -9.48 2.33 -3.67
CA PRO A 48 -9.06 3.70 -3.97
C PRO A 48 -7.55 3.79 -4.23
N LEU A 49 -6.73 3.01 -3.52
CA LEU A 49 -5.28 2.97 -3.73
C LEU A 49 -4.96 2.61 -5.19
N ILE A 50 -5.46 1.50 -5.71
CA ILE A 50 -5.23 1.03 -7.08
C ILE A 50 -5.69 2.08 -8.10
N GLN A 51 -6.88 2.66 -7.90
CA GLN A 51 -7.42 3.68 -8.80
C GLN A 51 -6.53 4.94 -8.85
N TYR A 52 -6.08 5.45 -7.70
CA TYR A 52 -5.20 6.63 -7.67
C TYR A 52 -3.80 6.33 -8.20
N LEU A 53 -3.23 5.15 -7.96
CA LEU A 53 -1.95 4.75 -8.57
C LEU A 53 -2.05 4.64 -10.10
N ALA A 54 -3.14 4.07 -10.60
CA ALA A 54 -3.42 3.98 -12.03
C ALA A 54 -3.61 5.37 -12.64
N ALA A 55 -4.40 6.25 -12.01
CA ALA A 55 -4.60 7.62 -12.46
C ALA A 55 -3.30 8.42 -12.46
N ALA A 56 -2.43 8.19 -11.45
CA ALA A 56 -1.11 8.82 -11.35
C ALA A 56 -0.09 8.31 -12.40
N GLY A 57 -0.38 7.21 -13.08
CA GLY A 57 0.49 6.64 -14.10
C GLY A 57 1.66 5.83 -13.54
N VAL A 58 1.44 5.08 -12.45
CA VAL A 58 2.37 4.05 -12.01
C VAL A 58 2.44 2.96 -13.09
N GLY A 59 3.63 2.71 -13.64
CA GLY A 59 3.76 1.90 -14.85
C GLY A 59 3.33 0.45 -14.71
N THR A 60 3.61 -0.17 -13.57
CA THR A 60 3.14 -1.53 -13.26
C THR A 60 2.50 -1.58 -11.88
N ILE A 61 1.27 -2.06 -11.80
CA ILE A 61 0.56 -2.33 -10.55
C ILE A 61 0.31 -3.84 -10.48
N GLY A 62 1.06 -4.54 -9.61
CA GLY A 62 0.75 -5.91 -9.23
C GLY A 62 -0.27 -5.89 -8.11
N VAL A 63 -1.26 -6.77 -8.16
CA VAL A 63 -2.27 -6.86 -7.10
C VAL A 63 -2.45 -8.31 -6.67
N VAL A 64 -2.42 -8.52 -5.35
CA VAL A 64 -2.64 -9.84 -4.73
C VAL A 64 -4.03 -9.86 -4.12
N ASP A 65 -4.88 -10.77 -4.55
CA ASP A 65 -6.21 -11.02 -3.96
C ASP A 65 -6.75 -12.34 -4.54
N ASP A 66 -7.34 -13.20 -3.74
CA ASP A 66 -7.91 -14.48 -4.17
C ASP A 66 -9.44 -14.52 -4.09
N ASP A 67 -10.06 -13.42 -3.65
CA ASP A 67 -11.50 -13.32 -3.43
C ASP A 67 -12.29 -13.02 -4.72
N THR A 68 -13.60 -13.25 -4.58
CA THR A 68 -14.62 -12.78 -5.53
C THR A 68 -15.37 -11.56 -5.00
N VAL A 69 -15.93 -10.77 -5.89
CA VAL A 69 -16.76 -9.60 -5.54
C VAL A 69 -18.09 -10.08 -4.95
N ALA A 70 -18.40 -9.66 -3.73
CA ALA A 70 -19.69 -9.87 -3.08
C ALA A 70 -20.49 -8.56 -3.05
N LEU A 71 -21.83 -8.65 -3.08
CA LEU A 71 -22.71 -7.48 -3.01
C LEU A 71 -22.42 -6.61 -1.77
N SER A 72 -22.13 -7.23 -0.63
CA SER A 72 -21.79 -6.55 0.62
C SER A 72 -20.44 -5.81 0.58
N ASN A 73 -19.60 -6.06 -0.42
CA ASN A 73 -18.33 -5.35 -0.61
C ASN A 73 -18.55 -3.95 -1.20
N LEU A 74 -19.58 -3.75 -2.03
CA LEU A 74 -19.73 -2.57 -2.88
C LEU A 74 -19.91 -1.26 -2.12
N GLN A 75 -20.31 -1.30 -0.84
CA GLN A 75 -20.43 -0.10 -0.01
C GLN A 75 -19.07 0.55 0.34
N ARG A 76 -17.93 -0.18 0.13
CA ARG A 76 -16.57 0.30 0.43
C ARG A 76 -15.50 -0.06 -0.59
N GLN A 77 -15.73 -1.03 -1.46
CA GLN A 77 -14.78 -1.48 -2.49
C GLN A 77 -15.17 -0.87 -3.84
N VAL A 78 -14.97 0.44 -3.96
CA VAL A 78 -15.49 1.29 -5.05
C VAL A 78 -14.89 1.06 -6.44
N ILE A 79 -13.86 0.23 -6.54
CA ILE A 79 -13.29 -0.20 -7.84
C ILE A 79 -14.20 -1.20 -8.56
N HIS A 80 -15.03 -1.92 -7.80
CA HIS A 80 -15.98 -2.91 -8.30
C HIS A 80 -17.37 -2.31 -8.51
N SER A 81 -18.17 -2.95 -9.35
CA SER A 81 -19.56 -2.57 -9.64
C SER A 81 -20.53 -3.72 -9.40
N THR A 82 -21.82 -3.44 -9.44
CA THR A 82 -22.87 -4.47 -9.31
C THR A 82 -22.76 -5.55 -10.39
N ALA A 83 -22.30 -5.19 -11.60
CA ALA A 83 -22.08 -6.14 -12.69
C ALA A 83 -20.90 -7.10 -12.44
N ASP A 84 -20.04 -6.79 -11.46
CA ASP A 84 -18.87 -7.61 -11.14
C ASP A 84 -19.15 -8.65 -10.04
N VAL A 85 -20.33 -8.65 -9.43
CA VAL A 85 -20.69 -9.61 -8.37
C VAL A 85 -20.49 -11.04 -8.85
N GLY A 86 -19.71 -11.82 -8.11
CA GLY A 86 -19.32 -13.21 -8.43
C GLY A 86 -18.06 -13.35 -9.29
N ARG A 87 -17.53 -12.27 -9.88
CA ARG A 87 -16.25 -12.29 -10.61
C ARG A 87 -15.07 -12.22 -9.61
N LEU A 88 -13.89 -12.67 -10.04
CA LEU A 88 -12.66 -12.41 -9.26
C LEU A 88 -12.46 -10.90 -9.09
N LYS A 89 -12.10 -10.45 -7.90
CA LYS A 89 -11.79 -9.04 -7.62
C LYS A 89 -10.69 -8.52 -8.55
N LEU A 90 -9.69 -9.34 -8.85
CA LEU A 90 -8.59 -8.95 -9.73
C LEU A 90 -9.02 -8.74 -11.18
N ASP A 91 -9.99 -9.51 -11.69
CA ASP A 91 -10.52 -9.29 -13.04
C ASP A 91 -11.32 -7.99 -13.14
N SER A 92 -12.17 -7.72 -12.14
CA SER A 92 -12.90 -6.46 -12.04
C SER A 92 -11.94 -5.26 -11.90
N ALA A 93 -10.93 -5.37 -11.05
CA ALA A 93 -9.92 -4.31 -10.86
C ALA A 93 -9.10 -4.06 -12.13
N ARG A 94 -8.69 -5.11 -12.86
CA ARG A 94 -7.99 -4.98 -14.14
C ARG A 94 -8.80 -4.20 -15.15
N ASP A 95 -10.10 -4.55 -15.29
CA ASP A 95 -11.00 -3.86 -16.19
C ASP A 95 -11.18 -2.38 -15.81
N ALA A 96 -11.30 -2.10 -14.52
CA ALA A 96 -11.41 -0.72 -14.00
C ALA A 96 -10.14 0.09 -14.29
N VAL A 97 -8.95 -0.47 -14.04
CA VAL A 97 -7.66 0.17 -14.34
C VAL A 97 -7.51 0.41 -15.85
N GLY A 98 -7.84 -0.58 -16.69
CA GLY A 98 -7.74 -0.46 -18.15
C GLY A 98 -8.65 0.65 -18.72
N ARG A 99 -9.85 0.83 -18.15
CA ARG A 99 -10.74 1.94 -18.52
C ARG A 99 -10.22 3.29 -18.03
N LEU A 100 -9.59 3.34 -16.87
CA LEU A 100 -9.08 4.59 -16.29
C LEU A 100 -7.78 5.03 -16.97
N ASN A 101 -6.85 4.10 -17.17
CA ASN A 101 -5.53 4.41 -17.75
C ASN A 101 -4.94 3.21 -18.50
N PRO A 102 -5.06 3.18 -19.85
CA PRO A 102 -4.58 2.06 -20.67
C PRO A 102 -3.04 1.94 -20.72
N HIS A 103 -2.30 2.95 -20.24
CA HIS A 103 -0.83 2.92 -20.18
C HIS A 103 -0.28 2.17 -18.96
N VAL A 104 -1.15 1.76 -18.04
CA VAL A 104 -0.75 1.03 -16.82
C VAL A 104 -0.82 -0.47 -17.04
N SER A 105 0.26 -1.16 -16.76
CA SER A 105 0.31 -2.62 -16.75
C SER A 105 -0.26 -3.15 -15.44
N PHE A 106 -1.36 -3.91 -15.50
CA PHE A 106 -1.96 -4.58 -14.35
C PHE A 106 -1.55 -6.05 -14.31
N VAL A 107 -0.91 -6.48 -13.21
CA VAL A 107 -0.47 -7.86 -13.00
C VAL A 107 -1.30 -8.50 -11.89
N SER A 108 -2.08 -9.52 -12.20
CA SER A 108 -2.91 -10.24 -11.23
C SER A 108 -2.13 -11.39 -10.58
N HIS A 109 -2.15 -11.43 -9.25
CA HIS A 109 -1.64 -12.53 -8.44
C HIS A 109 -2.81 -13.13 -7.68
N VAL A 110 -3.49 -14.12 -8.29
CA VAL A 110 -4.64 -14.82 -7.68
C VAL A 110 -4.11 -15.84 -6.70
N LEU A 111 -3.74 -15.38 -5.52
CA LEU A 111 -3.25 -16.21 -4.43
C LEU A 111 -3.47 -15.50 -3.08
N ARG A 112 -3.49 -16.28 -2.01
CA ARG A 112 -3.38 -15.77 -0.65
C ARG A 112 -1.91 -15.58 -0.30
N LEU A 113 -1.55 -14.37 0.12
CA LEU A 113 -0.18 -14.07 0.53
C LEU A 113 0.07 -14.56 1.95
N ASP A 114 1.15 -15.29 2.13
CA ASP A 114 1.62 -15.87 3.40
C ASP A 114 3.16 -15.79 3.51
N ALA A 115 3.71 -16.32 4.59
CA ALA A 115 5.15 -16.28 4.84
C ALA A 115 5.98 -17.05 3.80
N ASP A 116 5.40 -18.10 3.20
CA ASP A 116 6.11 -18.97 2.24
C ASP A 116 6.30 -18.32 0.88
N ASN A 117 5.32 -17.51 0.44
CA ASN A 117 5.31 -16.90 -0.90
C ASN A 117 5.65 -15.41 -0.92
N ALA A 118 5.51 -14.68 0.21
CA ALA A 118 5.64 -13.23 0.28
C ALA A 118 6.99 -12.72 -0.25
N ARG A 119 8.11 -13.32 0.15
CA ARG A 119 9.46 -12.86 -0.23
C ARG A 119 9.70 -12.96 -1.74
N ALA A 120 9.29 -14.08 -2.35
CA ALA A 120 9.45 -14.29 -3.78
C ALA A 120 8.68 -13.23 -4.57
N LEU A 121 7.44 -12.93 -4.13
CA LEU A 121 6.59 -11.96 -4.79
C LEU A 121 7.07 -10.52 -4.61
N VAL A 122 7.42 -10.13 -3.39
CA VAL A 122 7.89 -8.76 -3.04
C VAL A 122 9.16 -8.38 -3.83
N ARG A 123 10.04 -9.35 -4.10
CA ARG A 123 11.30 -9.13 -4.81
C ARG A 123 11.12 -8.50 -6.19
N ASP A 124 10.05 -8.83 -6.88
CA ASP A 124 9.78 -8.39 -8.25
C ASP A 124 9.26 -6.94 -8.36
N TYR A 125 9.05 -6.28 -7.22
CA TYR A 125 8.51 -4.92 -7.16
C TYR A 125 9.49 -3.93 -6.52
N ASP A 126 9.29 -2.65 -6.82
CA ASP A 126 10.12 -1.56 -6.26
C ASP A 126 9.62 -1.13 -4.88
N LEU A 127 8.30 -1.28 -4.62
CA LEU A 127 7.61 -0.88 -3.40
C LEU A 127 6.36 -1.73 -3.20
N VAL A 128 5.99 -1.95 -1.94
CA VAL A 128 4.77 -2.65 -1.55
C VAL A 128 3.81 -1.70 -0.82
N ALA A 129 2.52 -1.82 -1.12
CA ALA A 129 1.45 -1.12 -0.41
C ALA A 129 0.47 -2.16 0.16
N ASP A 130 0.39 -2.23 1.48
CA ASP A 130 -0.40 -3.24 2.18
C ASP A 130 -1.72 -2.66 2.67
N GLY A 131 -2.81 -3.10 2.03
CA GLY A 131 -4.20 -2.83 2.41
C GLY A 131 -4.93 -4.07 2.94
N SER A 132 -4.20 -5.07 3.45
CA SER A 132 -4.79 -6.28 4.01
C SER A 132 -5.58 -5.99 5.30
N ASP A 133 -6.54 -6.85 5.60
CA ASP A 133 -7.43 -6.74 6.76
C ASP A 133 -7.15 -7.79 7.85
N ASN A 134 -6.05 -8.53 7.73
CA ASN A 134 -5.67 -9.55 8.69
C ASN A 134 -4.19 -9.44 9.11
N PHE A 135 -3.93 -9.83 10.35
CA PHE A 135 -2.59 -9.69 10.93
C PHE A 135 -1.56 -10.64 10.31
N GLU A 136 -1.94 -11.88 9.98
CA GLU A 136 -1.03 -12.87 9.40
C GLU A 136 -0.37 -12.34 8.12
N THR A 137 -1.18 -11.89 7.16
CA THR A 137 -0.69 -11.27 5.92
C THR A 137 0.16 -10.04 6.20
N ARG A 138 -0.26 -9.19 7.14
CA ARG A 138 0.42 -7.94 7.48
C ARG A 138 1.83 -8.17 8.01
N TYR A 139 2.00 -9.15 8.91
CA TYR A 139 3.33 -9.55 9.40
C TYR A 139 4.16 -10.19 8.29
N ALA A 140 3.59 -11.12 7.51
CA ALA A 140 4.29 -11.77 6.41
C ALA A 140 4.83 -10.75 5.38
N VAL A 141 4.01 -9.77 4.98
CA VAL A 141 4.40 -8.70 4.05
C VAL A 141 5.50 -7.82 4.64
N SER A 142 5.34 -7.40 5.92
CA SER A 142 6.32 -6.53 6.58
C SER A 142 7.68 -7.21 6.69
N ASP A 143 7.71 -8.47 7.13
CA ASP A 143 8.93 -9.23 7.27
C ASP A 143 9.58 -9.48 5.90
N ALA A 144 8.78 -9.81 4.87
CA ALA A 144 9.28 -9.98 3.50
C ALA A 144 9.91 -8.68 2.97
N CYS A 145 9.28 -7.53 3.19
CA CYS A 145 9.81 -6.23 2.79
C CYS A 145 11.13 -5.90 3.51
N PHE A 146 11.25 -6.25 4.80
CA PHE A 146 12.50 -6.11 5.54
C PHE A 146 13.62 -6.91 4.91
N PHE A 147 13.40 -8.21 4.67
CA PHE A 147 14.44 -9.10 4.11
C PHE A 147 14.81 -8.79 2.66
N GLU A 148 13.85 -8.31 1.86
CA GLU A 148 14.10 -7.98 0.44
C GLU A 148 14.50 -6.51 0.23
N GLY A 149 14.62 -5.72 1.31
CA GLY A 149 15.03 -4.32 1.24
C GLY A 149 14.04 -3.45 0.45
N LYS A 150 12.72 -3.69 0.63
CA LYS A 150 11.67 -2.97 -0.09
C LYS A 150 10.91 -2.02 0.82
N PRO A 151 10.62 -0.78 0.37
CA PRO A 151 9.72 0.11 1.09
C PRO A 151 8.32 -0.51 1.22
N LEU A 152 7.69 -0.32 2.38
CA LEU A 152 6.32 -0.74 2.63
C LEU A 152 5.48 0.44 3.11
N VAL A 153 4.39 0.74 2.42
CA VAL A 153 3.33 1.64 2.88
C VAL A 153 2.20 0.78 3.41
N THR A 154 1.88 0.87 4.69
CA THR A 154 0.84 0.03 5.32
C THR A 154 -0.18 0.88 6.07
N ALA A 155 -1.45 0.53 5.92
CA ALA A 155 -2.56 1.18 6.61
C ALA A 155 -3.50 0.14 7.24
N ALA A 156 -4.17 0.58 8.29
CA ALA A 156 -5.25 -0.16 8.91
C ALA A 156 -6.46 0.74 9.10
N VAL A 157 -7.65 0.13 9.12
CA VAL A 157 -8.91 0.82 9.42
C VAL A 157 -9.70 0.00 10.42
N GLY A 158 -10.28 0.70 11.39
CA GLY A 158 -11.30 0.18 12.28
C GLY A 158 -12.68 0.75 11.92
N VAL A 159 -13.59 0.78 12.88
CA VAL A 159 -14.97 1.26 12.69
C VAL A 159 -14.99 2.71 12.22
N PHE A 160 -14.30 3.61 12.95
CA PHE A 160 -14.20 5.05 12.67
C PHE A 160 -12.74 5.56 12.79
N ASP A 161 -11.78 4.68 12.92
CA ASP A 161 -10.37 5.03 13.07
C ASP A 161 -9.54 4.42 11.94
N GLY A 162 -8.40 5.03 11.68
CA GLY A 162 -7.44 4.56 10.71
C GLY A 162 -6.01 4.89 11.11
N SER A 163 -5.07 4.13 10.59
CA SER A 163 -3.64 4.40 10.76
C SER A 163 -2.88 4.17 9.47
N LEU A 164 -1.78 4.92 9.28
CA LEU A 164 -0.92 4.84 8.10
C LEU A 164 0.52 5.10 8.50
N THR A 165 1.44 4.28 8.01
CA THR A 165 2.88 4.49 8.16
C THR A 165 3.65 4.00 6.93
N THR A 166 4.91 4.43 6.82
CA THR A 166 5.87 3.94 5.82
C THR A 166 7.06 3.31 6.52
N LEU A 167 7.45 2.14 6.08
CA LEU A 167 8.56 1.36 6.61
C LEU A 167 9.68 1.28 5.58
N ARG A 168 10.90 1.67 5.98
CA ARG A 168 12.14 1.51 5.22
C ARG A 168 13.26 1.01 6.15
N PRO A 169 13.07 -0.16 6.77
CA PRO A 169 13.96 -0.62 7.85
C PRO A 169 15.38 -0.99 7.38
N PHE A 170 15.58 -1.14 6.08
CA PHE A 170 16.89 -1.36 5.45
C PHE A 170 17.74 -0.08 5.34
N GLU A 171 17.18 1.07 5.68
CA GLU A 171 17.87 2.36 5.72
C GLU A 171 18.11 2.79 7.17
N ARG A 172 19.00 3.76 7.33
CA ARG A 172 19.27 4.40 8.62
C ARG A 172 18.78 5.83 8.60
N GLY A 173 18.27 6.28 9.74
CA GLY A 173 17.93 7.67 9.98
C GLY A 173 19.17 8.57 10.04
N GLU A 174 18.94 9.87 10.14
CA GLU A 174 20.02 10.88 10.27
C GLU A 174 20.86 10.68 11.53
N ASP A 175 20.29 10.09 12.58
CA ASP A 175 20.96 9.72 13.83
C ASP A 175 21.83 8.45 13.72
N GLY A 176 21.87 7.82 12.55
CA GLY A 176 22.60 6.60 12.27
C GLY A 176 21.95 5.31 12.78
N LYS A 177 20.81 5.40 13.49
CA LYS A 177 20.04 4.23 13.91
C LYS A 177 19.27 3.62 12.74
N PRO A 178 18.96 2.30 12.77
CA PRO A 178 18.05 1.70 11.80
C PRO A 178 16.67 2.37 11.85
N ASN A 179 16.02 2.51 10.70
CA ASN A 179 14.61 2.89 10.70
C ASN A 179 13.75 1.75 11.30
N PRO A 180 12.64 2.08 12.00
CA PRO A 180 11.83 1.07 12.64
C PRO A 180 11.14 0.14 11.65
N THR A 181 10.89 -1.10 12.10
CA THR A 181 10.06 -2.09 11.41
C THR A 181 8.61 -2.03 11.90
N TYR A 182 7.71 -2.77 11.27
CA TYR A 182 6.34 -2.97 11.76
C TYR A 182 6.34 -3.58 13.18
N ARG A 183 7.30 -4.47 13.47
CA ARG A 183 7.44 -5.13 14.78
C ARG A 183 7.95 -4.21 15.90
N CYS A 184 8.44 -3.00 15.58
CA CYS A 184 8.71 -1.97 16.59
C CYS A 184 7.42 -1.32 17.10
N LEU A 185 6.36 -1.26 16.27
CA LEU A 185 5.02 -0.81 16.68
C LEU A 185 4.19 -1.94 17.30
N PHE A 186 4.26 -3.11 16.70
CA PHE A 186 3.45 -4.28 17.04
C PHE A 186 4.37 -5.51 17.11
N PRO A 187 5.02 -5.76 18.27
CA PRO A 187 6.00 -6.86 18.41
C PRO A 187 5.40 -8.22 18.10
N GLU A 188 4.16 -8.45 18.52
CA GLU A 188 3.43 -9.71 18.36
C GLU A 188 2.01 -9.45 17.86
N PRO A 189 1.43 -10.37 17.07
CA PRO A 189 0.03 -10.25 16.68
C PRO A 189 -0.87 -10.36 17.92
N PRO A 190 -2.01 -9.65 17.96
CA PRO A 190 -2.96 -9.78 19.05
C PRO A 190 -3.48 -11.21 19.14
N PRO A 191 -3.82 -11.70 20.35
CA PRO A 191 -4.40 -13.03 20.49
C PRO A 191 -5.63 -13.22 19.59
N ALA A 192 -5.75 -14.42 19.01
CA ALA A 192 -6.84 -14.73 18.09
C ALA A 192 -8.22 -14.41 18.71
N GLY A 193 -9.09 -13.74 17.97
CA GLY A 193 -10.44 -13.37 18.40
C GLY A 193 -10.55 -12.14 19.32
N THR A 194 -9.44 -11.45 19.63
CA THR A 194 -9.49 -10.22 20.47
C THR A 194 -9.80 -8.97 19.68
N VAL A 195 -9.48 -8.96 18.39
CA VAL A 195 -9.78 -7.84 17.48
C VAL A 195 -10.81 -8.31 16.46
N PRO A 196 -12.03 -7.73 16.45
CA PRO A 196 -13.05 -8.11 15.48
C PRO A 196 -12.62 -7.71 14.07
N THR A 197 -13.01 -8.52 13.09
CA THR A 197 -12.80 -8.21 11.67
C THR A 197 -13.71 -7.05 11.23
N CYS A 198 -13.37 -6.38 10.13
CA CYS A 198 -14.23 -5.35 9.54
C CYS A 198 -15.63 -5.88 9.14
N SER A 199 -15.77 -7.18 8.91
CA SER A 199 -17.05 -7.82 8.63
C SER A 199 -17.93 -7.98 9.88
N GLU A 200 -17.33 -8.09 11.04
CA GLU A 200 -18.02 -8.24 12.34
C GLU A 200 -18.33 -6.88 12.98
N ALA A 201 -17.34 -5.97 12.98
CA ALA A 201 -17.48 -4.65 13.62
C ALA A 201 -18.13 -3.59 12.73
N GLY A 202 -18.13 -3.80 11.41
CA GLY A 202 -18.47 -2.80 10.41
C GLY A 202 -17.33 -1.82 10.16
N VAL A 203 -17.43 -1.05 9.08
CA VAL A 203 -16.47 -0.01 8.71
C VAL A 203 -17.15 1.06 7.87
N LEU A 204 -16.79 2.32 8.10
CA LEU A 204 -17.26 3.44 7.30
C LEU A 204 -16.57 3.44 5.94
N GLY A 205 -17.31 3.21 4.83
CA GLY A 205 -16.73 3.12 3.48
C GLY A 205 -15.95 4.38 3.06
N ALA A 206 -16.42 5.57 3.41
CA ALA A 206 -15.72 6.81 3.12
C ALA A 206 -14.35 6.91 3.84
N LEU A 207 -14.23 6.35 5.05
CA LEU A 207 -12.95 6.29 5.77
C LEU A 207 -11.95 5.42 5.02
N THR A 208 -12.38 4.24 4.53
CA THR A 208 -11.49 3.37 3.74
C THR A 208 -11.05 4.06 2.43
N GLY A 209 -11.96 4.84 1.82
CA GLY A 209 -11.65 5.68 0.65
C GLY A 209 -10.58 6.72 0.95
N THR A 210 -10.72 7.44 2.07
CA THR A 210 -9.76 8.44 2.53
C THR A 210 -8.40 7.80 2.82
N MET A 211 -8.37 6.72 3.58
CA MET A 211 -7.12 6.04 3.94
C MET A 211 -6.39 5.46 2.72
N GLY A 212 -7.13 4.82 1.79
CA GLY A 212 -6.53 4.31 0.55
C GLY A 212 -6.00 5.42 -0.37
N ALA A 213 -6.66 6.58 -0.43
CA ALA A 213 -6.15 7.76 -1.14
C ALA A 213 -4.88 8.32 -0.46
N MET A 214 -4.83 8.33 0.87
CA MET A 214 -3.62 8.73 1.63
C MET A 214 -2.48 7.74 1.42
N MET A 215 -2.75 6.43 1.37
CA MET A 215 -1.75 5.43 0.95
C MET A 215 -1.20 5.73 -0.44
N ALA A 216 -2.06 6.06 -1.41
CA ALA A 216 -1.62 6.41 -2.76
C ALA A 216 -0.70 7.64 -2.78
N MET A 217 -1.02 8.68 -2.00
CA MET A 217 -0.15 9.85 -1.85
C MET A 217 1.22 9.46 -1.28
N GLU A 218 1.25 8.58 -0.27
CA GLU A 218 2.50 8.13 0.34
C GLU A 218 3.32 7.26 -0.63
N VAL A 219 2.68 6.37 -1.41
CA VAL A 219 3.34 5.60 -2.46
C VAL A 219 3.95 6.51 -3.53
N VAL A 220 3.20 7.51 -4.01
CA VAL A 220 3.71 8.51 -4.97
C VAL A 220 4.88 9.28 -4.38
N ARG A 221 4.81 9.67 -3.10
CA ARG A 221 5.91 10.33 -2.37
C ARG A 221 7.16 9.47 -2.34
N GLN A 222 7.03 8.17 -2.02
CA GLN A 222 8.14 7.23 -1.98
C GLN A 222 8.82 7.05 -3.35
N ILE A 223 8.05 7.00 -4.42
CA ILE A 223 8.58 6.82 -5.78
C ILE A 223 9.27 8.09 -6.27
N VAL A 224 8.65 9.24 -6.10
CA VAL A 224 9.14 10.51 -6.63
C VAL A 224 10.23 11.11 -5.76
N GLY A 225 10.07 11.05 -4.43
CA GLY A 225 11.00 11.60 -3.45
C GLY A 225 10.73 13.08 -3.15
N PHE A 226 9.51 13.44 -2.75
CA PHE A 226 9.15 14.79 -2.32
C PHE A 226 8.57 14.80 -0.91
N GLY A 227 8.73 15.94 -0.21
CA GLY A 227 8.18 16.14 1.13
C GLY A 227 8.73 15.15 2.15
N ASP A 228 8.05 15.05 3.30
CA ASP A 228 8.46 14.23 4.43
C ASP A 228 7.64 12.94 4.48
N ALA A 229 8.28 11.80 4.28
CA ALA A 229 7.67 10.49 4.37
C ALA A 229 7.26 10.13 5.80
N LEU A 230 6.30 9.22 5.97
CA LEU A 230 5.85 8.71 7.26
C LEU A 230 6.81 7.66 7.86
N ILE A 231 8.12 7.80 7.66
CA ILE A 231 9.12 6.90 8.24
C ILE A 231 9.30 7.25 9.72
N GLY A 232 9.16 6.26 10.62
CA GLY A 232 9.19 6.48 12.06
C GLY A 232 8.01 7.32 12.60
N ARG A 233 6.97 7.50 11.80
CA ARG A 233 5.76 8.25 12.14
C ARG A 233 4.51 7.44 11.80
N LEU A 234 3.61 7.31 12.75
CA LEU A 234 2.29 6.72 12.56
C LEU A 234 1.26 7.84 12.51
N LEU A 235 0.64 8.01 11.35
CA LEU A 235 -0.52 8.88 11.23
C LEU A 235 -1.75 8.14 11.77
N LEU A 236 -2.45 8.76 12.71
CA LEU A 236 -3.69 8.30 13.30
C LEU A 236 -4.84 9.19 12.81
N VAL A 237 -5.92 8.57 12.37
CA VAL A 237 -7.11 9.26 11.87
C VAL A 237 -8.31 8.83 12.70
N ASP A 238 -8.97 9.80 13.33
CA ASP A 238 -10.25 9.64 14.02
C ASP A 238 -11.34 10.28 13.17
N ALA A 239 -12.09 9.47 12.42
CA ALA A 239 -13.18 9.94 11.57
C ALA A 239 -14.44 10.33 12.37
N TRP A 240 -14.57 9.90 13.63
CA TRP A 240 -15.67 10.31 14.49
C TRP A 240 -15.62 11.80 14.83
N SER A 241 -14.41 12.30 15.17
CA SER A 241 -14.19 13.70 15.51
C SER A 241 -13.39 14.47 14.46
N MET A 242 -13.09 13.86 13.30
CA MET A 242 -12.31 14.43 12.19
C MET A 242 -10.93 14.94 12.63
N ARG A 243 -10.24 14.18 13.49
CA ARG A 243 -8.90 14.49 13.96
C ARG A 243 -7.84 13.66 13.24
N PHE A 244 -6.70 14.30 13.03
CA PHE A 244 -5.51 13.70 12.46
C PHE A 244 -4.33 13.96 13.40
N GLU A 245 -3.72 12.92 13.90
CA GLU A 245 -2.60 13.00 14.82
C GLU A 245 -1.43 12.19 14.28
N THR A 246 -0.20 12.65 14.57
CA THR A 246 1.00 11.90 14.16
C THR A 246 1.79 11.54 15.41
N MET A 247 1.97 10.24 15.64
CA MET A 247 2.79 9.68 16.69
C MET A 247 4.16 9.31 16.13
N GLN A 248 5.23 9.68 16.81
CA GLN A 248 6.59 9.22 16.49
C GLN A 248 6.86 7.88 17.16
N TYR A 249 7.60 7.02 16.48
CA TYR A 249 8.10 5.77 17.02
C TYR A 249 9.50 5.47 16.50
N GLU A 250 10.27 4.75 17.27
CA GLU A 250 11.68 4.48 17.00
C GLU A 250 11.95 2.99 16.84
N TRP A 251 13.14 2.67 16.38
CA TRP A 251 13.67 1.31 16.36
C TRP A 251 13.70 0.73 17.78
N ASP A 252 13.11 -0.47 17.90
CA ASP A 252 13.17 -1.25 19.14
C ASP A 252 14.24 -2.35 18.99
N PRO A 253 15.34 -2.31 19.79
CA PRO A 253 16.37 -3.34 19.73
C PRO A 253 15.89 -4.72 20.21
N ALA A 254 14.76 -4.81 20.89
CA ALA A 254 14.14 -6.07 21.29
C ALA A 254 13.30 -6.72 20.17
N ASN A 255 13.06 -5.99 19.09
CA ASN A 255 12.31 -6.52 17.94
C ASN A 255 13.05 -7.70 17.29
N PRO A 256 12.32 -8.78 16.91
CA PRO A 256 12.93 -10.01 16.41
C PRO A 256 13.65 -9.86 15.06
N LEU A 257 13.44 -8.76 14.33
CA LEU A 257 14.11 -8.45 13.06
C LEU A 257 15.33 -7.54 13.22
N ASN A 258 16.02 -7.55 14.35
CA ASN A 258 17.12 -6.63 14.65
C ASN A 258 18.49 -6.97 13.99
N GLY A 259 18.52 -7.93 13.06
CA GLY A 259 19.73 -8.33 12.33
C GLY A 259 20.59 -9.35 13.05
N GLU A 260 20.56 -9.45 14.37
CA GLU A 260 21.34 -10.44 15.14
C GLU A 260 20.57 -11.76 15.31
N LYS A 261 19.23 -11.73 15.19
CA LYS A 261 18.33 -12.87 15.35
C LYS A 261 17.41 -13.10 14.16
N ALA A 262 17.68 -12.49 13.02
CA ALA A 262 16.88 -12.65 11.82
C ALA A 262 17.01 -14.07 11.26
N GLY A 263 16.35 -15.02 11.93
CA GLY A 263 15.97 -16.28 11.38
C GLY A 263 14.56 -16.17 10.76
N PRO A 264 14.15 -17.08 9.88
CA PRO A 264 12.77 -17.15 9.41
C PRO A 264 11.84 -17.26 10.62
N VAL A 265 10.88 -16.35 10.71
CA VAL A 265 9.77 -16.43 11.67
C VAL A 265 8.73 -17.37 11.11
#